data_df0d978995c70ff244513f45148d3a46
#
_entry.id   df0d978995c70ff244513f45148d3a46
#
_cell.length_a   1.000
_cell.length_b   1.000
_cell.length_c   1.000
_cell.angle_alpha   90.00
_cell.angle_beta   90.00
_cell.angle_gamma   90.00
#
_symmetry.space_group_name_H-M   'P 1'
#
loop_
_entity.id
_entity.type
_entity.pdbx_description
1 polymer ?
#
loop_
_entity_poly.entity_id
_entity_poly.type
_entity_poly.pdbx_seq_one_letter_code
_entity_poly.pdbx_strand_id
1 'polypeptide(L)'
;KDIEKSLNALSQIVALENPTIKEFPEKKMKCAVVEMNGIALEFLEDNSEDGFLAKFNRKKGDAIHHFCLLSDDMEKDVAALRQKGIPMLDLEPRIGLRGKKIAFTAPDALRGISIELSEP
;
A
#
# COMPACT_ATOMS: atom_id res chain seq x y z
N LYS A 1 -11.23 6.46 -3.22
CA LYS A 1 -12.54 6.56 -2.54
C LYS A 1 -13.51 5.47 -2.96
N ASP A 2 -13.38 4.97 -4.19
CA ASP A 2 -14.31 4.01 -4.77
C ASP A 2 -13.50 3.06 -5.66
N ILE A 3 -13.23 1.88 -5.14
CA ILE A 3 -12.38 0.90 -5.81
C ILE A 3 -13.00 0.40 -7.12
N GLU A 4 -14.31 0.25 -7.18
CA GLU A 4 -15.01 -0.22 -8.38
C GLU A 4 -14.88 0.79 -9.51
N LYS A 5 -15.04 2.09 -9.21
CA LYS A 5 -14.83 3.15 -10.20
C LYS A 5 -13.38 3.21 -10.69
N SER A 6 -12.41 3.01 -9.80
CA SER A 6 -11.00 2.99 -10.18
C SER A 6 -10.66 1.80 -11.09
N LEU A 7 -11.16 0.62 -10.76
CA LEU A 7 -10.98 -0.58 -11.59
C LEU A 7 -11.68 -0.43 -12.96
N ASN A 8 -12.88 0.15 -12.97
CA ASN A 8 -13.59 0.40 -14.21
C ASN A 8 -12.85 1.42 -15.10
N ALA A 9 -12.30 2.48 -14.52
CA ALA A 9 -11.48 3.44 -15.25
C ALA A 9 -10.22 2.78 -15.85
N LEU A 10 -9.52 1.95 -15.09
CA LEU A 10 -8.36 1.22 -15.58
C LEU A 10 -8.73 0.25 -16.70
N SER A 11 -9.88 -0.41 -16.62
CA SER A 11 -10.36 -1.34 -17.64
C SER A 11 -10.61 -0.69 -19.01
N GLN A 12 -10.80 0.64 -19.04
CA GLN A 12 -10.91 1.40 -20.30
C GLN A 12 -9.55 1.61 -20.98
N ILE A 13 -8.46 1.42 -20.24
CA ILE A 13 -7.10 1.67 -20.72
C ILE A 13 -6.40 0.35 -21.05
N VAL A 14 -6.57 -0.67 -20.22
CA VAL A 14 -5.98 -1.99 -20.39
C VAL A 14 -7.00 -3.08 -20.12
N ALA A 15 -6.85 -4.23 -20.78
CA ALA A 15 -7.67 -5.40 -20.48
C ALA A 15 -7.35 -5.93 -19.08
N LEU A 16 -8.36 -6.05 -18.23
CA LEU A 16 -8.23 -6.62 -16.89
C LEU A 16 -8.81 -8.03 -16.85
N GLU A 17 -8.09 -8.95 -16.24
CA GLU A 17 -8.59 -10.29 -15.93
C GLU A 17 -9.34 -10.25 -14.59
N ASN A 18 -10.65 -10.04 -14.64
CA ASN A 18 -11.60 -10.13 -13.51
C ASN A 18 -10.98 -9.91 -12.11
N PRO A 19 -10.56 -8.69 -11.77
CA PRO A 19 -9.95 -8.42 -10.47
C PRO A 19 -10.96 -8.72 -9.36
N THR A 20 -10.53 -9.49 -8.36
CA THR A 20 -11.33 -9.82 -7.18
C THR A 20 -11.15 -8.72 -6.13
N ILE A 21 -12.26 -8.14 -5.69
CA ILE A 21 -12.28 -7.22 -4.56
C ILE A 21 -12.42 -8.03 -3.28
N LYS A 22 -11.43 -7.92 -2.38
CA LYS A 22 -11.47 -8.49 -1.04
C LYS A 22 -11.96 -7.44 -0.06
N GLU A 23 -12.88 -7.83 0.82
CA GLU A 23 -13.39 -6.97 1.87
C GLU A 23 -12.82 -7.37 3.23
N PHE A 24 -12.50 -6.38 4.04
CA PHE A 24 -12.05 -6.50 5.43
C PHE A 24 -13.01 -5.69 6.31
N PRO A 25 -14.19 -6.25 6.63
CA PRO A 25 -15.26 -5.51 7.30
C PRO A 25 -14.85 -4.92 8.66
N GLU A 26 -14.02 -5.67 9.41
CA GLU A 26 -13.51 -5.25 10.72
C GLU A 26 -12.61 -4.02 10.66
N LYS A 27 -11.98 -3.78 9.50
CA LYS A 27 -11.13 -2.62 9.21
C LYS A 27 -11.82 -1.57 8.35
N LYS A 28 -13.04 -1.84 7.90
CA LYS A 28 -13.80 -1.02 6.94
C LYS A 28 -13.01 -0.74 5.67
N MET A 29 -12.26 -1.73 5.19
CA MET A 29 -11.39 -1.63 4.03
C MET A 29 -11.78 -2.61 2.93
N LYS A 30 -11.50 -2.22 1.69
CA LYS A 30 -11.51 -3.09 0.51
C LYS A 30 -10.17 -3.01 -0.20
N CYS A 31 -9.81 -4.10 -0.85
CA CYS A 31 -8.55 -4.22 -1.57
C CYS A 31 -8.76 -5.03 -2.86
N ALA A 32 -8.12 -4.61 -3.93
CA ALA A 32 -8.01 -5.39 -5.16
C ALA A 32 -6.59 -5.30 -5.70
N VAL A 33 -6.09 -6.39 -6.26
CA VAL A 33 -4.77 -6.45 -6.87
C VAL A 33 -4.92 -6.77 -8.35
N VAL A 34 -4.27 -6.00 -9.20
CA VAL A 34 -4.21 -6.20 -10.64
C VAL A 34 -2.74 -6.39 -11.03
N GLU A 35 -2.43 -7.55 -11.56
CA GLU A 35 -1.07 -7.83 -12.05
C GLU A 35 -0.94 -7.50 -13.54
N MET A 36 0.11 -6.77 -13.86
CA MET A 36 0.43 -6.36 -15.23
C MET A 36 1.94 -6.36 -15.44
N ASN A 37 2.43 -7.21 -16.36
CA ASN A 37 3.83 -7.20 -16.80
C ASN A 37 4.86 -7.22 -15.64
N GLY A 38 4.61 -8.02 -14.61
CA GLY A 38 5.50 -8.15 -13.46
C GLY A 38 5.37 -7.05 -12.40
N ILE A 39 4.39 -6.16 -12.56
CA ILE A 39 4.02 -5.16 -11.55
C ILE A 39 2.62 -5.48 -11.05
N ALA A 40 2.41 -5.41 -9.74
CA ALA A 40 1.09 -5.50 -9.14
C ALA A 40 0.62 -4.09 -8.73
N LEU A 41 -0.55 -3.68 -9.22
CA LEU A 41 -1.24 -2.49 -8.75
C LEU A 41 -2.23 -2.90 -7.65
N GLU A 42 -2.04 -2.38 -6.46
CA GLU A 42 -2.97 -2.59 -5.34
C GLU A 42 -3.88 -1.38 -5.18
N PHE A 43 -5.17 -1.62 -5.31
CA PHE A 43 -6.20 -0.61 -5.06
C PHE A 43 -6.73 -0.79 -3.64
N LEU A 44 -6.73 0.29 -2.88
CA LEU A 44 -7.18 0.29 -1.50
C LEU A 44 -8.30 1.32 -1.33
N GLU A 45 -9.40 0.90 -0.71
CA GLU A 45 -10.49 1.76 -0.30
C GLU A 45 -10.64 1.65 1.22
N ASP A 46 -10.49 2.79 1.90
CA ASP A 46 -10.61 2.89 3.35
C ASP A 46 -11.85 3.73 3.69
N ASN A 47 -12.88 3.06 4.21
CA ASN A 47 -14.15 3.65 4.61
C ASN A 47 -14.21 3.95 6.11
N SER A 48 -13.09 3.86 6.83
CA SER A 48 -13.00 4.25 8.23
C SER A 48 -12.99 5.78 8.39
N GLU A 49 -13.31 6.27 9.58
CA GLU A 49 -13.26 7.71 9.87
C GLU A 49 -11.83 8.22 10.05
N ASP A 50 -11.01 7.45 10.77
CA ASP A 50 -9.68 7.87 11.23
C ASP A 50 -8.54 7.02 10.70
N GLY A 51 -8.80 6.09 9.80
CA GLY A 51 -7.78 5.29 9.14
C GLY A 51 -6.77 6.17 8.39
N PHE A 52 -5.54 5.73 8.34
CA PHE A 52 -4.48 6.54 7.76
C PHE A 52 -4.64 6.74 6.24
N LEU A 53 -5.19 5.75 5.52
CA LEU A 53 -5.53 5.91 4.10
C LEU A 53 -6.74 6.81 3.90
N ALA A 54 -7.74 6.76 4.78
CA ALA A 54 -8.86 7.68 4.76
C ALA A 54 -8.40 9.13 4.94
N LYS A 55 -7.47 9.38 5.86
CA LYS A 55 -6.84 10.70 6.07
C LYS A 55 -6.05 11.15 4.85
N PHE A 56 -5.23 10.27 4.29
CA PHE A 56 -4.48 10.55 3.06
C PHE A 56 -5.43 10.93 1.92
N ASN A 57 -6.48 10.15 1.72
CA ASN A 57 -7.45 10.36 0.65
C ASN A 57 -8.23 11.67 0.79
N ARG A 58 -8.58 12.08 2.03
CA ARG A 58 -9.19 13.39 2.28
C ARG A 58 -8.27 14.55 1.92
N LYS A 59 -6.97 14.37 2.15
CA LYS A 59 -5.97 15.43 1.91
C LYS A 59 -5.55 15.52 0.44
N LYS A 60 -5.37 14.38 -0.23
CA LYS A 60 -4.78 14.31 -1.58
C LYS A 60 -5.73 13.82 -2.67
N GLY A 61 -6.92 13.32 -2.30
CA GLY A 61 -7.81 12.65 -3.23
C GLY A 61 -7.31 11.24 -3.56
N ASP A 62 -7.80 10.68 -4.67
CA ASP A 62 -7.33 9.40 -5.19
C ASP A 62 -5.95 9.59 -5.81
N ALA A 63 -4.94 8.95 -5.25
CA ALA A 63 -3.54 9.15 -5.63
C ALA A 63 -2.71 7.91 -5.31
N ILE A 64 -1.50 7.86 -5.84
CA ILE A 64 -0.50 6.87 -5.45
C ILE A 64 -0.08 7.17 -4.00
N HIS A 65 -0.22 6.17 -3.13
CA HIS A 65 0.15 6.30 -1.72
C HIS A 65 1.57 5.83 -1.45
N HIS A 66 1.93 4.66 -1.97
CA HIS A 66 3.26 4.07 -1.74
C HIS A 66 3.65 3.14 -2.89
N PHE A 67 4.94 2.83 -2.93
CA PHE A 67 5.48 1.68 -3.66
C PHE A 67 5.89 0.61 -2.66
N CYS A 68 5.70 -0.66 -3.03
CA CYS A 68 6.09 -1.79 -2.22
C CYS A 68 7.29 -2.51 -2.85
N LEU A 69 8.30 -2.79 -2.02
CA LEU A 69 9.47 -3.58 -2.39
C LEU A 69 9.48 -4.86 -1.54
N LEU A 70 9.76 -5.99 -2.19
CA LEU A 70 9.88 -7.25 -1.46
C LEU A 70 11.24 -7.33 -0.73
N SER A 71 11.20 -7.86 0.47
CA SER A 71 12.35 -8.07 1.33
C SER A 71 12.40 -9.52 1.78
N ASP A 72 13.55 -10.16 1.60
CA ASP A 72 13.77 -11.53 2.09
C ASP A 72 14.17 -11.56 3.58
N ASP A 73 14.55 -10.43 4.14
CA ASP A 73 14.94 -10.29 5.56
C ASP A 73 14.50 -8.91 6.09
N MET A 74 13.27 -8.85 6.55
CA MET A 74 12.62 -7.61 6.99
C MET A 74 13.36 -6.93 8.13
N GLU A 75 13.82 -7.69 9.12
CA GLU A 75 14.51 -7.16 10.30
C GLU A 75 15.83 -6.50 9.91
N LYS A 76 16.59 -7.16 9.06
CA LYS A 76 17.88 -6.66 8.56
C LYS A 76 17.71 -5.42 7.70
N ASP A 77 16.74 -5.44 6.78
CA ASP A 77 16.51 -4.32 5.85
C ASP A 77 16.00 -3.08 6.57
N VAL A 78 15.07 -3.24 7.50
CA VAL A 78 14.57 -2.13 8.33
C VAL A 78 15.71 -1.55 9.19
N ALA A 79 16.53 -2.41 9.81
CA ALA A 79 17.68 -1.96 10.59
C ALA A 79 18.68 -1.19 9.72
N ALA A 80 18.94 -1.65 8.50
CA ALA A 80 19.84 -0.98 7.56
C ALA A 80 19.32 0.40 7.15
N LEU A 81 18.03 0.54 6.88
CA LEU A 81 17.42 1.84 6.57
C LEU A 81 17.55 2.82 7.75
N ARG A 82 17.27 2.35 8.96
CA ARG A 82 17.42 3.15 10.18
C ARG A 82 18.85 3.62 10.40
N GLN A 83 19.84 2.74 10.18
CA GLN A 83 21.26 3.09 10.30
C GLN A 83 21.68 4.17 9.29
N LYS A 84 21.07 4.17 8.11
CA LYS A 84 21.30 5.21 7.09
C LYS A 84 20.61 6.53 7.41
N GLY A 85 19.83 6.60 8.49
CA GLY A 85 19.07 7.79 8.85
C GLY A 85 17.83 8.02 7.99
N ILE A 86 17.33 6.99 7.29
CA ILE A 86 16.09 7.09 6.52
C ILE A 86 14.91 7.27 7.49
N PRO A 87 14.07 8.29 7.29
CA PRO A 87 12.90 8.49 8.14
C PRO A 87 11.91 7.32 8.00
N MET A 88 11.56 6.68 9.12
CA MET A 88 10.68 5.52 9.15
C MET A 88 9.38 5.84 9.90
N LEU A 89 8.23 5.36 9.39
CA LEU A 89 6.98 5.29 10.13
C LEU A 89 7.00 4.09 11.08
N ASP A 90 7.45 2.94 10.56
CA ASP A 90 7.59 1.72 11.35
C ASP A 90 9.07 1.51 11.70
N LEU A 91 9.39 1.56 12.99
CA LEU A 91 10.76 1.34 13.47
C LEU A 91 11.15 -0.14 13.48
N GLU A 92 10.16 -1.01 13.47
CA GLU A 92 10.29 -2.47 13.39
C GLU A 92 9.18 -3.03 12.49
N PRO A 93 9.40 -4.20 11.87
CA PRO A 93 8.35 -4.84 11.08
C PRO A 93 7.11 -5.16 11.90
N ARG A 94 5.94 -5.00 11.31
CA ARG A 94 4.64 -5.34 11.89
C ARG A 94 3.81 -6.15 10.90
N ILE A 95 2.74 -6.77 11.35
CA ILE A 95 1.82 -7.51 10.48
C ILE A 95 0.90 -6.53 9.74
N GLY A 96 0.91 -6.61 8.42
CA GLY A 96 0.07 -5.81 7.54
C GLY A 96 -1.30 -6.43 7.28
N LEU A 97 -2.07 -5.78 6.40
CA LEU A 97 -3.46 -6.14 6.08
C LEU A 97 -3.60 -7.59 5.58
N ARG A 98 -2.62 -8.07 4.83
CA ARG A 98 -2.62 -9.41 4.23
C ARG A 98 -1.90 -10.48 5.05
N GLY A 99 -1.58 -10.20 6.31
CA GLY A 99 -0.91 -11.13 7.22
C GLY A 99 0.59 -11.30 6.99
N LYS A 100 1.20 -10.48 6.14
CA LYS A 100 2.64 -10.45 5.91
C LYS A 100 3.30 -9.43 6.81
N LYS A 101 4.58 -9.63 7.16
CA LYS A 101 5.36 -8.57 7.79
C LYS A 101 5.58 -7.43 6.81
N ILE A 102 5.36 -6.22 7.27
CA ILE A 102 5.56 -4.99 6.52
C ILE A 102 6.26 -3.94 7.37
N ALA A 103 6.85 -2.96 6.71
CA ALA A 103 7.34 -1.73 7.35
C ALA A 103 7.31 -0.58 6.33
N PHE A 104 6.90 0.61 6.79
CA PHE A 104 6.84 1.81 5.96
C PHE A 104 7.93 2.80 6.30
N THR A 105 8.52 3.42 5.28
CA THR A 105 9.23 4.68 5.45
C THR A 105 8.24 5.83 5.66
N ALA A 106 8.70 6.91 6.28
CA ALA A 106 7.97 8.17 6.24
C ALA A 106 7.94 8.73 4.81
N PRO A 107 6.92 9.56 4.45
CA PRO A 107 6.82 10.12 3.09
C PRO A 107 8.02 10.96 2.67
N ASP A 108 8.69 11.62 3.60
CA ASP A 108 9.88 12.44 3.31
C ASP A 108 11.10 11.62 2.87
N ALA A 109 11.11 10.30 3.09
CA ALA A 109 12.17 9.43 2.60
C ALA A 109 12.25 9.42 1.07
N LEU A 110 11.12 9.55 0.39
CA LEU A 110 11.02 9.64 -1.08
C LEU A 110 10.14 10.81 -1.52
N ARG A 111 10.44 12.00 -1.02
CA ARG A 111 9.87 13.26 -1.51
C ARG A 111 8.32 13.29 -1.58
N GLY A 112 7.66 12.71 -0.61
CA GLY A 112 6.21 12.69 -0.48
C GLY A 112 5.53 11.36 -0.74
N ILE A 113 6.31 10.32 -1.10
CA ILE A 113 5.80 8.96 -1.31
C ILE A 113 6.45 8.01 -0.31
N SER A 114 5.67 7.25 0.43
CA SER A 114 6.20 6.20 1.30
C SER A 114 6.69 4.99 0.49
N ILE A 115 7.67 4.29 1.01
CA ILE A 115 8.07 2.97 0.55
C ILE A 115 7.63 1.95 1.59
N GLU A 116 6.90 0.94 1.16
CA GLU A 116 6.62 -0.25 1.94
C GLU A 116 7.69 -1.30 1.67
N LEU A 117 8.23 -1.90 2.70
CA LEU A 117 8.91 -3.18 2.61
C LEU A 117 7.91 -4.27 3.01
N SER A 118 7.89 -5.38 2.31
CA SER A 118 7.01 -6.52 2.59
C SER A 118 7.73 -7.84 2.41
N GLU A 119 7.40 -8.81 3.26
CA GLU A 119 7.72 -10.21 2.97
C GLU A 119 7.08 -10.64 1.64
N PRO A 120 7.72 -11.54 0.90
CA PRO A 120 7.16 -12.14 -0.31
C PRO A 120 5.81 -12.81 -0.12
#